data_9cf50318c3121f3d27664d02400e6268
#
_entry.id   9cf50318c3121f3d27664d02400e6268
#
_cell.length_a   1.000
_cell.length_b   1.000
_cell.length_c   1.000
_cell.angle_alpha   90.00
_cell.angle_beta   90.00
_cell.angle_gamma   90.00
#
_symmetry.space_group_name_H-M   'P 1'
#
loop_
_entity.id
_entity.type
_entity.pdbx_description
1 polymer ?
#
loop_
_entity_poly.entity_id
_entity_poly.type
_entity_poly.pdbx_seq_one_letter_code
_entity_poly.pdbx_strand_id
1 'polypeptide(L)'
;MFPQAVFDSDDTLTNRVEPLGNYRTIRLKPYEKPYGDIKTMKKHVNESTWITTDLHTTSGESRVSKVISTINDRVGDEGHLLILGDLGKASLSANMTRQYIESVVNSIKTKNKYLILGNHDVYSIDDYVQMGFKFVSDELLVPWGKIKIRFTHIPIPVNKDTVNIHGHIHGSNEYWYTTRRHHYDAYIKWDEDYVTHHGMTSQVQEGFPAIQQLGELFKYYDHERCD
;
A
#
# COMPACT_ATOMS: atom_id res chain seq x y z
N MET A 1 2.92 9.60 28.64
CA MET A 1 3.47 8.24 28.73
C MET A 1 3.04 7.56 27.45
N PHE A 2 3.95 7.38 26.49
CA PHE A 2 3.65 6.80 25.19
C PHE A 2 3.74 5.27 25.31
N PRO A 3 2.80 4.49 24.74
CA PRO A 3 2.92 3.04 24.72
C PRO A 3 4.16 2.66 23.89
N GLN A 4 5.04 1.86 24.46
CA GLN A 4 6.15 1.26 23.73
C GLN A 4 5.59 0.17 22.82
N ALA A 5 5.92 0.22 21.53
CA ALA A 5 5.67 -0.90 20.63
C ALA A 5 6.51 -2.10 21.09
N VAL A 6 5.86 -3.18 21.45
CA VAL A 6 6.53 -4.43 21.79
C VAL A 6 6.71 -5.21 20.48
N PHE A 7 7.96 -5.45 20.11
CA PHE A 7 8.30 -6.35 19.00
C PHE A 7 8.53 -7.75 19.57
N ASP A 8 7.92 -8.74 18.95
CA ASP A 8 8.25 -10.14 19.21
C ASP A 8 9.55 -10.52 18.49
N SER A 9 10.26 -11.53 19.00
CA SER A 9 11.54 -12.04 18.48
C SER A 9 11.47 -12.52 17.01
N ASP A 10 10.27 -12.69 16.46
CA ASP A 10 10.03 -13.15 15.09
C ASP A 10 9.70 -12.03 14.10
N ASP A 11 9.93 -10.75 14.44
CA ASP A 11 9.60 -9.58 13.59
C ASP A 11 8.10 -9.47 13.21
N THR A 12 7.21 -10.15 13.90
CA THR A 12 5.76 -10.03 13.70
C THR A 12 5.14 -9.07 14.71
N LEU A 13 4.40 -8.09 14.25
CA LEU A 13 3.59 -7.21 15.10
C LEU A 13 2.44 -8.02 15.70
N THR A 14 2.59 -8.49 16.93
CA THR A 14 1.56 -9.25 17.64
C THR A 14 0.43 -8.39 18.21
N ASN A 15 0.68 -7.07 18.38
CA ASN A 15 -0.34 -6.12 18.81
C ASN A 15 -0.21 -4.83 17.98
N ARG A 16 -1.19 -4.55 17.13
CA ARG A 16 -1.32 -3.22 16.51
C ARG A 16 -1.65 -2.21 17.61
N VAL A 17 -0.68 -1.36 17.95
CA VAL A 17 -0.95 -0.16 18.74
C VAL A 17 -1.68 0.81 17.81
N GLU A 18 -2.97 1.00 18.03
CA GLU A 18 -3.73 2.02 17.31
C GLU A 18 -3.10 3.40 17.59
N PRO A 19 -2.81 4.21 16.57
CA PRO A 19 -2.42 5.59 16.80
C PRO A 19 -3.58 6.32 17.47
N LEU A 20 -3.29 7.04 18.55
CA LEU A 20 -4.22 7.91 19.25
C LEU A 20 -4.57 9.12 18.34
N GLY A 21 -5.49 8.91 17.43
CA GLY A 21 -6.06 9.93 16.55
C GLY A 21 -7.52 9.61 16.28
N ASN A 22 -8.33 10.63 15.95
CA ASN A 22 -9.78 10.55 15.72
C ASN A 22 -10.19 9.67 14.49
N TYR A 23 -9.32 8.82 14.01
CA TYR A 23 -9.57 7.94 12.87
C TYR A 23 -10.18 6.63 13.38
N ARG A 24 -11.45 6.44 13.08
CA ARG A 24 -12.10 5.14 13.24
C ARG A 24 -11.44 4.17 12.26
N THR A 25 -10.53 3.33 12.77
CA THR A 25 -10.15 2.12 12.07
C THR A 25 -11.39 1.26 11.93
N ILE A 26 -11.88 1.07 10.70
CA ILE A 26 -13.10 0.32 10.44
C ILE A 26 -12.81 -1.18 10.48
N ARG A 27 -11.56 -1.58 10.24
CA ARG A 27 -11.16 -2.98 10.27
C ARG A 27 -10.71 -3.39 11.68
N LEU A 28 -11.62 -3.97 12.44
CA LEU A 28 -11.37 -4.61 13.74
C LEU A 28 -11.20 -6.13 13.62
N LYS A 29 -10.87 -6.65 12.43
CA LYS A 29 -10.71 -8.10 12.27
C LYS A 29 -9.36 -8.56 12.81
N PRO A 30 -9.29 -9.73 13.47
CA PRO A 30 -8.02 -10.33 13.82
C PRO A 30 -7.20 -10.60 12.55
N TYR A 31 -5.87 -10.67 12.71
CA TYR A 31 -4.95 -11.04 11.65
C TYR A 31 -5.42 -12.33 10.96
N GLU A 32 -5.66 -12.26 9.67
CA GLU A 32 -5.96 -13.44 8.84
C GLU A 32 -4.68 -13.89 8.16
N LYS A 33 -4.48 -15.21 8.01
CA LYS A 33 -3.31 -15.72 7.29
C LYS A 33 -3.33 -15.18 5.86
N PRO A 34 -2.16 -14.75 5.34
CA PRO A 34 -2.04 -14.30 3.96
C PRO A 34 -2.57 -15.38 3.00
N TYR A 35 -3.30 -14.97 1.98
CA TYR A 35 -3.60 -15.82 0.85
C TYR A 35 -2.53 -15.68 -0.22
N GLY A 36 -2.17 -16.79 -0.82
CA GLY A 36 -1.16 -16.88 -1.85
C GLY A 36 0.21 -17.31 -1.32
N ASP A 37 1.07 -17.74 -2.23
CA ASP A 37 2.42 -18.17 -1.89
C ASP A 37 3.33 -16.94 -1.73
N ILE A 38 3.67 -16.62 -0.48
CA ILE A 38 4.60 -15.53 -0.15
C ILE A 38 5.95 -15.70 -0.86
N LYS A 39 6.44 -16.93 -1.05
CA LYS A 39 7.70 -17.17 -1.76
C LYS A 39 7.60 -16.78 -3.23
N THR A 40 6.50 -17.13 -3.86
CA THR A 40 6.20 -16.74 -5.24
C THR A 40 6.01 -15.23 -5.33
N MET A 41 5.26 -14.63 -4.40
CA MET A 41 5.07 -13.17 -4.37
C MET A 41 6.40 -12.42 -4.25
N LYS A 42 7.31 -12.86 -3.37
CA LYS A 42 8.65 -12.25 -3.22
C LYS A 42 9.50 -12.29 -4.51
N LYS A 43 9.27 -13.24 -5.40
CA LYS A 43 9.94 -13.31 -6.71
C LYS A 43 9.33 -12.35 -7.73
N HIS A 44 8.05 -12.02 -7.58
CA HIS A 44 7.34 -11.12 -8.49
C HIS A 44 7.50 -9.65 -8.11
N VAL A 45 7.85 -9.35 -6.85
CA VAL A 45 8.16 -7.97 -6.44
C VAL A 45 9.59 -7.65 -6.85
N ASN A 46 9.71 -6.79 -7.84
CA ASN A 46 10.96 -6.33 -8.42
C ASN A 46 10.82 -4.89 -8.92
N GLU A 47 11.85 -4.34 -9.52
CA GLU A 47 11.89 -2.95 -10.00
C GLU A 47 10.75 -2.60 -10.96
N SER A 48 10.27 -3.56 -11.76
CA SER A 48 9.17 -3.35 -12.71
C SER A 48 7.77 -3.50 -12.09
N THR A 49 7.67 -3.82 -10.81
CA THR A 49 6.37 -3.92 -10.11
C THR A 49 5.76 -2.53 -9.96
N TRP A 50 4.53 -2.38 -10.42
CA TRP A 50 3.75 -1.17 -10.27
C TRP A 50 3.11 -1.11 -8.89
N ILE A 51 3.17 0.06 -8.27
CA ILE A 51 2.64 0.32 -6.93
C ILE A 51 1.60 1.43 -7.02
N THR A 52 0.51 1.29 -6.29
CA THR A 52 -0.48 2.34 -6.04
C THR A 52 -1.18 2.08 -4.70
N THR A 53 -1.98 3.03 -4.23
CA THR A 53 -2.69 2.96 -2.95
C THR A 53 -3.95 3.83 -2.97
N ASP A 54 -4.82 3.69 -1.97
CA ASP A 54 -5.91 4.63 -1.68
C ASP A 54 -6.79 4.96 -2.91
N LEU A 55 -7.21 3.93 -3.63
CA LEU A 55 -8.02 4.11 -4.84
C LEU A 55 -9.37 4.75 -4.51
N HIS A 56 -9.94 4.46 -3.34
CA HIS A 56 -11.22 4.99 -2.87
C HIS A 56 -12.28 5.02 -3.97
N THR A 57 -12.47 3.88 -4.62
CA THR A 57 -13.26 3.74 -5.83
C THR A 57 -14.73 4.17 -5.71
N THR A 58 -15.22 4.34 -4.49
CA THR A 58 -16.55 4.85 -4.20
C THR A 58 -16.64 6.38 -4.18
N SER A 59 -15.57 7.10 -4.52
CA SER A 59 -15.50 8.57 -4.44
C SER A 59 -16.01 9.31 -5.69
N GLY A 60 -16.58 8.59 -6.66
CA GLY A 60 -17.16 9.15 -7.88
C GLY A 60 -16.69 8.44 -9.15
N GLU A 61 -17.64 8.15 -10.05
CA GLU A 61 -17.39 7.33 -11.26
C GLU A 61 -16.33 7.93 -12.19
N SER A 62 -16.31 9.24 -12.39
CA SER A 62 -15.34 9.90 -13.28
C SER A 62 -13.90 9.77 -12.76
N ARG A 63 -13.70 9.88 -11.44
CA ARG A 63 -12.40 9.71 -10.80
C ARG A 63 -11.92 8.27 -10.96
N VAL A 64 -12.80 7.32 -10.65
CA VAL A 64 -12.49 5.88 -10.74
C VAL A 64 -12.13 5.48 -12.15
N SER A 65 -12.91 5.88 -13.16
CA SER A 65 -12.64 5.59 -14.57
C SER A 65 -11.27 6.11 -15.00
N LYS A 66 -10.89 7.31 -14.58
CA LYS A 66 -9.58 7.90 -14.89
C LYS A 66 -8.44 7.11 -14.24
N VAL A 67 -8.58 6.73 -12.96
CA VAL A 67 -7.57 5.92 -12.26
C VAL A 67 -7.39 4.56 -12.92
N ILE A 68 -8.48 3.86 -13.22
CA ILE A 68 -8.46 2.55 -13.89
C ILE A 68 -7.85 2.65 -15.30
N SER A 69 -8.22 3.67 -16.09
CA SER A 69 -7.59 3.89 -17.39
C SER A 69 -6.08 4.06 -17.24
N THR A 70 -5.64 4.90 -16.31
CA THR A 70 -4.22 5.13 -16.06
C THR A 70 -3.49 3.86 -15.63
N ILE A 71 -4.11 3.04 -14.76
CA ILE A 71 -3.56 1.73 -14.38
C ILE A 71 -3.39 0.85 -15.62
N ASN A 72 -4.45 0.71 -16.42
CA ASN A 72 -4.43 -0.15 -17.59
C ASN A 72 -3.41 0.30 -18.66
N ASP A 73 -3.26 1.61 -18.85
CA ASP A 73 -2.32 2.17 -19.81
C ASP A 73 -0.85 1.99 -19.37
N ARG A 74 -0.58 2.08 -18.07
CA ARG A 74 0.78 1.98 -17.53
C ARG A 74 1.21 0.54 -17.25
N VAL A 75 0.35 -0.23 -16.59
CA VAL A 75 0.68 -1.59 -16.13
C VAL A 75 0.62 -2.60 -17.27
N GLY A 76 -0.38 -2.45 -18.17
CA GLY A 76 -0.64 -3.42 -19.23
C GLY A 76 -1.16 -4.76 -18.70
N ASP A 77 -1.41 -5.70 -19.62
CA ASP A 77 -2.09 -6.97 -19.29
C ASP A 77 -1.20 -7.94 -18.51
N GLU A 78 0.11 -7.92 -18.75
CA GLU A 78 1.08 -8.83 -18.13
C GLU A 78 1.87 -8.20 -16.96
N GLY A 79 1.70 -6.91 -16.72
CA GLY A 79 2.37 -6.21 -15.64
C GLY A 79 1.92 -6.68 -14.26
N HIS A 80 2.76 -6.50 -13.25
CA HIS A 80 2.47 -6.81 -11.85
C HIS A 80 2.04 -5.54 -11.12
N LEU A 81 0.87 -5.57 -10.48
CA LEU A 81 0.28 -4.44 -9.75
C LEU A 81 0.10 -4.81 -8.28
N LEU A 82 0.76 -4.08 -7.39
CA LEU A 82 0.58 -4.15 -5.94
C LEU A 82 -0.20 -2.91 -5.47
N ILE A 83 -1.37 -3.14 -4.90
CA ILE A 83 -2.23 -2.10 -4.33
C ILE A 83 -2.06 -2.12 -2.81
N LEU A 84 -1.69 -0.99 -2.23
CA LEU A 84 -1.47 -0.85 -0.79
C LEU A 84 -2.72 -0.35 -0.06
N GLY A 85 -3.84 -1.02 -0.30
CA GLY A 85 -5.09 -0.86 0.45
C GLY A 85 -6.00 0.27 0.00
N ASP A 86 -7.13 0.32 0.70
CA ASP A 86 -8.22 1.29 0.52
C ASP A 86 -8.77 1.33 -0.90
N LEU A 87 -9.18 0.13 -1.39
CA LEU A 87 -9.89 0.00 -2.66
C LEU A 87 -11.21 0.77 -2.68
N GLY A 88 -11.96 0.74 -1.58
CA GLY A 88 -13.25 1.39 -1.43
C GLY A 88 -13.34 2.31 -0.22
N LYS A 89 -14.53 2.86 0.01
CA LYS A 89 -14.90 3.53 1.26
C LYS A 89 -16.00 2.71 1.95
N ALA A 90 -15.88 2.51 3.25
CA ALA A 90 -16.84 1.75 4.05
C ALA A 90 -18.21 2.45 4.26
N SER A 91 -18.49 3.55 3.55
CA SER A 91 -19.70 4.38 3.78
C SER A 91 -20.96 3.93 3.06
N LEU A 92 -20.89 2.89 2.22
CA LEU A 92 -22.04 2.37 1.47
C LEU A 92 -22.56 1.08 2.09
N SER A 93 -23.80 0.67 1.74
CA SER A 93 -24.32 -0.63 2.17
C SER A 93 -23.38 -1.75 1.69
N ALA A 94 -23.09 -2.73 2.54
CA ALA A 94 -22.07 -3.75 2.28
C ALA A 94 -22.23 -4.47 0.93
N ASN A 95 -23.46 -4.81 0.52
CA ASN A 95 -23.68 -5.54 -0.73
C ASN A 95 -23.45 -4.70 -1.99
N MET A 96 -23.87 -3.45 -2.01
CA MET A 96 -23.60 -2.55 -3.13
C MET A 96 -22.13 -2.27 -3.28
N THR A 97 -21.44 -2.11 -2.16
CA THR A 97 -19.99 -1.85 -2.13
C THR A 97 -19.23 -3.04 -2.69
N ARG A 98 -19.56 -4.29 -2.33
CA ARG A 98 -18.86 -5.49 -2.81
C ARG A 98 -18.95 -5.62 -4.33
N GLN A 99 -20.15 -5.60 -4.89
CA GLN A 99 -20.36 -5.70 -6.34
C GLN A 99 -19.64 -4.59 -7.10
N TYR A 100 -19.66 -3.39 -6.55
CA TYR A 100 -19.00 -2.25 -7.16
C TYR A 100 -17.48 -2.41 -7.14
N ILE A 101 -16.88 -2.78 -6.00
CA ILE A 101 -15.45 -3.03 -5.90
C ILE A 101 -15.03 -4.17 -6.84
N GLU A 102 -15.82 -5.25 -6.90
CA GLU A 102 -15.58 -6.37 -7.81
C GLU A 102 -15.58 -5.90 -9.28
N SER A 103 -16.53 -5.05 -9.66
CA SER A 103 -16.58 -4.48 -11.01
C SER A 103 -15.35 -3.63 -11.33
N VAL A 104 -14.89 -2.85 -10.38
CA VAL A 104 -13.67 -2.03 -10.50
C VAL A 104 -12.43 -2.92 -10.65
N VAL A 105 -12.27 -3.93 -9.79
CA VAL A 105 -11.16 -4.88 -9.86
C VAL A 105 -11.13 -5.64 -11.17
N ASN A 106 -12.30 -6.02 -11.69
CA ASN A 106 -12.44 -6.68 -12.98
C ASN A 106 -12.14 -5.74 -14.17
N SER A 107 -12.29 -4.43 -14.00
CA SER A 107 -11.91 -3.43 -15.00
C SER A 107 -10.40 -3.20 -15.10
N ILE A 108 -9.62 -3.63 -14.12
CA ILE A 108 -8.15 -3.66 -14.17
C ILE A 108 -7.71 -4.86 -15.01
N LYS A 109 -7.08 -4.62 -16.17
CA LYS A 109 -6.78 -5.63 -17.18
C LYS A 109 -5.73 -6.65 -16.72
N THR A 110 -4.69 -6.21 -16.01
CA THR A 110 -3.66 -7.15 -15.57
C THR A 110 -4.25 -8.27 -14.70
N LYS A 111 -3.80 -9.50 -14.95
CA LYS A 111 -4.12 -10.68 -14.13
C LYS A 111 -3.23 -10.81 -12.90
N ASN A 112 -2.17 -10.01 -12.80
CA ASN A 112 -1.18 -10.07 -11.73
C ASN A 112 -1.45 -8.95 -10.70
N LYS A 113 -2.62 -9.05 -10.05
CA LYS A 113 -3.08 -8.11 -9.03
C LYS A 113 -2.78 -8.68 -7.63
N TYR A 114 -2.22 -7.84 -6.77
CA TYR A 114 -1.85 -8.14 -5.39
C TYR A 114 -2.37 -7.05 -4.47
N LEU A 115 -2.82 -7.40 -3.27
CA LEU A 115 -3.44 -6.47 -2.33
C LEU A 115 -2.79 -6.56 -0.95
N ILE A 116 -2.38 -5.44 -0.42
CA ILE A 116 -2.17 -5.23 1.00
C ILE A 116 -3.42 -4.56 1.54
N LEU A 117 -4.03 -5.11 2.57
CA LEU A 117 -5.32 -4.64 3.06
C LEU A 117 -5.20 -3.31 3.79
N GLY A 118 -6.09 -2.39 3.45
CA GLY A 118 -6.26 -1.11 4.13
C GLY A 118 -7.36 -1.14 5.20
N ASN A 119 -7.53 -0.02 5.91
CA ASN A 119 -8.55 0.09 6.97
C ASN A 119 -9.97 0.20 6.39
N HIS A 120 -10.12 0.59 5.13
CA HIS A 120 -11.40 0.60 4.43
C HIS A 120 -11.70 -0.70 3.67
N ASP A 121 -10.77 -1.65 3.64
CA ASP A 121 -10.96 -2.95 3.01
C ASP A 121 -11.64 -3.92 3.99
N VAL A 122 -12.97 -3.89 3.98
CA VAL A 122 -13.81 -4.53 5.03
C VAL A 122 -14.18 -5.99 4.75
N TYR A 123 -13.88 -6.50 3.56
CA TYR A 123 -14.20 -7.88 3.18
C TYR A 123 -13.13 -8.85 3.67
N SER A 124 -13.47 -10.14 3.66
CA SER A 124 -12.51 -11.20 3.98
C SER A 124 -11.43 -11.33 2.89
N ILE A 125 -10.32 -11.96 3.24
CA ILE A 125 -9.28 -12.32 2.28
C ILE A 125 -9.87 -13.15 1.14
N ASP A 126 -10.73 -14.13 1.45
CA ASP A 126 -11.37 -14.98 0.45
C ASP A 126 -12.24 -14.20 -0.54
N ASP A 127 -12.93 -13.15 -0.07
CA ASP A 127 -13.71 -12.28 -0.95
C ASP A 127 -12.81 -11.56 -1.97
N TYR A 128 -11.68 -11.00 -1.53
CA TYR A 128 -10.73 -10.33 -2.43
C TYR A 128 -10.07 -11.31 -3.42
N VAL A 129 -9.80 -12.54 -2.98
CA VAL A 129 -9.33 -13.59 -3.89
C VAL A 129 -10.37 -13.91 -4.96
N GLN A 130 -11.65 -14.02 -4.60
CA GLN A 130 -12.74 -14.23 -5.55
C GLN A 130 -12.89 -13.05 -6.53
N MET A 131 -12.56 -11.83 -6.10
CA MET A 131 -12.50 -10.65 -6.98
C MET A 131 -11.30 -10.67 -7.94
N GLY A 132 -10.37 -11.65 -7.83
CA GLY A 132 -9.27 -11.87 -8.77
C GLY A 132 -7.88 -11.43 -8.28
N PHE A 133 -7.69 -11.16 -7.00
CA PHE A 133 -6.35 -10.96 -6.45
C PHE A 133 -5.61 -12.28 -6.27
N LYS A 134 -4.35 -12.34 -6.72
CA LYS A 134 -3.48 -13.52 -6.58
C LYS A 134 -2.78 -13.61 -5.22
N PHE A 135 -2.68 -12.49 -4.52
CA PHE A 135 -2.12 -12.40 -3.18
C PHE A 135 -2.89 -11.33 -2.41
N VAL A 136 -3.24 -11.63 -1.16
CA VAL A 136 -3.91 -10.72 -0.22
C VAL A 136 -3.29 -10.91 1.16
N SER A 137 -2.87 -9.83 1.79
CA SER A 137 -2.25 -9.86 3.12
C SER A 137 -2.43 -8.52 3.82
N ASP A 138 -2.23 -8.47 5.12
CA ASP A 138 -2.12 -7.23 5.88
C ASP A 138 -0.78 -6.52 5.64
N GLU A 139 0.27 -7.27 5.33
CA GLU A 139 1.61 -6.76 5.03
C GLU A 139 2.39 -7.70 4.14
N LEU A 140 3.46 -7.19 3.54
CA LEU A 140 4.43 -8.00 2.79
C LEU A 140 5.84 -7.49 3.06
N LEU A 141 6.73 -8.38 3.50
CA LEU A 141 8.14 -8.08 3.68
C LEU A 141 8.97 -8.81 2.64
N VAL A 142 9.73 -8.07 1.84
CA VAL A 142 10.61 -8.63 0.80
C VAL A 142 12.06 -8.21 0.99
N PRO A 143 13.04 -9.10 0.75
CA PRO A 143 14.45 -8.71 0.70
C PRO A 143 14.70 -7.85 -0.56
N TRP A 144 15.54 -6.82 -0.43
CA TRP A 144 15.94 -5.93 -1.51
C TRP A 144 17.41 -5.55 -1.37
N GLY A 145 18.29 -6.30 -2.01
CA GLY A 145 19.73 -6.12 -1.84
C GLY A 145 20.15 -6.28 -0.38
N LYS A 146 20.69 -5.21 0.21
CA LYS A 146 21.16 -5.17 1.62
C LYS A 146 20.07 -4.79 2.62
N ILE A 147 18.90 -4.36 2.13
CA ILE A 147 17.78 -3.91 2.98
C ILE A 147 16.57 -4.83 2.80
N LYS A 148 15.51 -4.53 3.53
CA LYS A 148 14.18 -5.12 3.34
C LYS A 148 13.20 -4.02 2.96
N ILE A 149 12.21 -4.36 2.14
CA ILE A 149 11.07 -3.48 1.88
C ILE A 149 9.86 -4.08 2.59
N ARG A 150 9.21 -3.28 3.41
CA ARG A 150 7.96 -3.63 4.06
C ARG A 150 6.82 -2.83 3.45
N PHE A 151 5.87 -3.52 2.84
CA PHE A 151 4.65 -2.94 2.31
C PHE A 151 3.54 -3.06 3.33
N THR A 152 2.91 -1.94 3.67
CA THR A 152 1.75 -1.86 4.57
C THR A 152 0.78 -0.82 4.02
N HIS A 153 -0.46 -0.82 4.46
CA HIS A 153 -1.33 0.31 4.18
C HIS A 153 -1.08 1.45 5.17
N ILE A 154 -1.21 1.18 6.46
CA ILE A 154 -0.91 2.17 7.50
C ILE A 154 0.61 2.19 7.72
N PRO A 155 1.25 3.38 7.74
CA PRO A 155 2.67 3.48 8.03
C PRO A 155 2.99 2.90 9.42
N ILE A 156 4.11 2.19 9.51
CA ILE A 156 4.59 1.58 10.76
C ILE A 156 6.05 1.94 11.00
N PRO A 157 6.50 2.09 12.24
CA PRO A 157 7.91 2.29 12.53
C PRO A 157 8.77 1.14 12.00
N VAL A 158 9.92 1.47 11.40
CA VAL A 158 10.88 0.49 10.88
C VAL A 158 12.29 0.81 11.39
N ASN A 159 13.15 -0.22 11.40
CA ASN A 159 14.57 -0.07 11.69
C ASN A 159 15.36 0.42 10.46
N LYS A 160 16.65 0.70 10.64
CA LYS A 160 17.54 1.23 9.60
C LYS A 160 17.71 0.32 8.37
N ASP A 161 17.48 -0.98 8.53
CA ASP A 161 17.67 -1.96 7.46
C ASP A 161 16.35 -2.24 6.69
N THR A 162 15.31 -1.48 6.98
CA THR A 162 13.99 -1.68 6.39
C THR A 162 13.41 -0.36 5.88
N VAL A 163 12.88 -0.40 4.67
CA VAL A 163 12.08 0.69 4.08
C VAL A 163 10.62 0.32 4.18
N ASN A 164 9.78 1.22 4.71
CA ASN A 164 8.33 1.07 4.69
C ASN A 164 7.73 1.85 3.52
N ILE A 165 7.09 1.14 2.61
CA ILE A 165 6.27 1.73 1.55
C ILE A 165 4.81 1.54 1.96
N HIS A 166 4.06 2.63 2.03
CA HIS A 166 2.74 2.65 2.62
C HIS A 166 1.77 3.55 1.86
N GLY A 167 0.51 3.57 2.26
CA GLY A 167 -0.53 4.48 1.84
C GLY A 167 -1.11 5.24 3.03
N HIS A 168 -2.43 5.37 3.07
CA HIS A 168 -3.25 5.87 4.16
C HIS A 168 -3.18 7.38 4.41
N ILE A 169 -2.00 7.99 4.38
CA ILE A 169 -1.81 9.39 4.81
C ILE A 169 -2.04 10.41 3.68
N HIS A 170 -2.16 9.96 2.43
CA HIS A 170 -2.44 10.80 1.24
C HIS A 170 -1.51 12.01 1.14
N GLY A 171 -0.23 11.84 1.47
CA GLY A 171 0.74 12.93 1.46
C GLY A 171 0.72 13.83 2.69
N SER A 172 -0.07 13.51 3.72
CA SER A 172 -0.06 14.28 4.97
C SER A 172 1.12 13.88 5.88
N ASN A 173 1.48 14.77 6.81
CA ASN A 173 2.51 14.52 7.83
C ASN A 173 1.89 14.01 9.15
N GLU A 174 0.87 13.20 9.07
CA GLU A 174 0.06 12.80 10.21
C GLU A 174 0.82 11.94 11.22
N TYR A 175 1.77 11.14 10.74
CA TYR A 175 2.61 10.28 11.56
C TYR A 175 4.02 10.85 11.63
N TRP A 176 4.48 11.25 12.81
CA TRP A 176 5.77 11.89 13.02
C TRP A 176 6.98 11.08 12.48
N TYR A 177 6.89 9.75 12.45
CA TYR A 177 7.96 8.89 11.95
C TYR A 177 7.97 8.76 10.43
N THR A 178 6.91 9.15 9.71
CA THR A 178 6.87 9.09 8.25
C THR A 178 7.72 10.17 7.59
N THR A 179 8.16 11.17 8.35
CA THR A 179 9.13 12.17 7.89
C THR A 179 10.57 11.66 7.87
N ARG A 180 10.79 10.39 8.26
CA ARG A 180 12.12 9.78 8.30
C ARG A 180 12.46 9.09 6.99
N ARG A 181 13.77 8.94 6.72
CA ARG A 181 14.39 8.41 5.49
C ARG A 181 13.87 7.04 5.00
N HIS A 182 13.17 6.29 5.83
CA HIS A 182 12.77 4.92 5.54
C HIS A 182 11.26 4.77 5.31
N HIS A 183 10.53 5.88 5.14
CA HIS A 183 9.09 5.88 4.93
C HIS A 183 8.74 6.58 3.62
N TYR A 184 8.03 5.87 2.74
CA TYR A 184 7.62 6.39 1.44
C TYR A 184 6.12 6.16 1.23
N ASP A 185 5.40 7.27 1.04
CA ASP A 185 3.99 7.26 0.72
C ASP A 185 3.79 6.93 -0.77
N ALA A 186 3.12 5.83 -1.05
CA ALA A 186 2.83 5.40 -2.42
C ALA A 186 1.76 6.26 -3.11
N TYR A 187 1.06 7.12 -2.37
CA TYR A 187 0.09 8.06 -2.91
C TYR A 187 0.75 9.18 -3.72
N ILE A 188 1.97 9.56 -3.35
CA ILE A 188 2.75 10.64 -3.96
C ILE A 188 3.68 10.06 -5.02
N LYS A 189 3.93 10.84 -6.08
CA LYS A 189 4.93 10.47 -7.09
C LYS A 189 6.33 10.52 -6.49
N TRP A 190 7.09 9.45 -6.67
CA TRP A 190 8.50 9.37 -6.29
C TRP A 190 9.36 9.98 -7.39
N ASP A 191 9.93 11.12 -7.10
CA ASP A 191 10.93 11.80 -7.92
C ASP A 191 12.15 12.14 -7.05
N GLU A 192 13.16 12.76 -7.67
CA GLU A 192 14.39 13.10 -6.97
C GLU A 192 14.13 13.99 -5.76
N ASP A 193 13.26 14.99 -5.90
CA ASP A 193 12.94 15.90 -4.80
C ASP A 193 12.26 15.18 -3.65
N TYR A 194 11.31 14.30 -3.94
CA TYR A 194 10.62 13.51 -2.92
C TYR A 194 11.56 12.59 -2.15
N VAL A 195 12.40 11.86 -2.86
CA VAL A 195 13.30 10.88 -2.23
C VAL A 195 14.42 11.56 -1.47
N THR A 196 15.04 12.62 -2.04
CA THR A 196 16.15 13.33 -1.39
C THR A 196 15.72 14.16 -0.18
N HIS A 197 14.49 14.65 -0.15
CA HIS A 197 13.90 15.37 0.99
C HIS A 197 13.13 14.46 1.94
N HIS A 198 13.30 13.15 1.83
CA HIS A 198 12.73 12.15 2.74
C HIS A 198 11.20 12.18 2.84
N GLY A 199 10.52 12.35 1.73
CA GLY A 199 9.07 12.38 1.68
C GLY A 199 8.43 13.68 2.18
N MET A 200 9.20 14.73 2.41
CA MET A 200 8.72 16.02 2.91
C MET A 200 8.30 16.99 1.79
N THR A 201 7.73 16.53 0.71
CA THR A 201 7.28 17.44 -0.36
C THR A 201 5.82 17.84 -0.17
N SER A 202 5.50 19.10 -0.50
CA SER A 202 4.14 19.63 -0.57
C SER A 202 3.36 19.20 -1.83
N GLN A 203 3.90 18.28 -2.63
CA GLN A 203 3.30 17.84 -3.89
C GLN A 203 2.23 16.76 -3.65
N VAL A 204 1.13 17.13 -3.04
CA VAL A 204 -0.10 16.35 -3.15
C VAL A 204 -0.61 16.49 -4.58
N GLN A 205 -0.39 15.48 -5.41
CA GLN A 205 -1.00 15.47 -6.74
C GLN A 205 -2.52 15.52 -6.59
N GLU A 206 -3.16 16.45 -7.28
CA GLU A 206 -4.58 16.76 -7.25
C GLU A 206 -5.51 15.53 -7.13
N GLY A 207 -5.72 15.03 -5.93
CA GLY A 207 -6.75 14.04 -5.60
C GLY A 207 -6.65 12.65 -6.23
N PHE A 208 -5.52 12.28 -6.87
CA PHE A 208 -5.30 10.95 -7.46
C PHE A 208 -4.04 10.29 -6.90
N PRO A 209 -4.12 8.98 -6.54
CA PRO A 209 -2.94 8.25 -6.14
C PRO A 209 -1.95 8.10 -7.31
N ALA A 210 -0.66 8.11 -7.00
CA ALA A 210 0.37 7.81 -7.98
C ALA A 210 0.28 6.35 -8.43
N ILE A 211 0.62 6.09 -9.70
CA ILE A 211 0.79 4.75 -10.27
C ILE A 211 2.21 4.72 -10.81
N GLN A 212 3.12 4.04 -10.13
CA GLN A 212 4.55 4.14 -10.39
C GLN A 212 5.26 2.81 -10.20
N GLN A 213 6.41 2.63 -10.84
CA GLN A 213 7.23 1.42 -10.68
C GLN A 213 8.08 1.50 -9.41
N LEU A 214 8.26 0.37 -8.74
CA LEU A 214 9.08 0.28 -7.55
C LEU A 214 10.53 0.72 -7.80
N GLY A 215 11.07 0.46 -8.99
CA GLY A 215 12.40 0.89 -9.40
C GLY A 215 12.60 2.41 -9.45
N GLU A 216 11.51 3.18 -9.63
CA GLU A 216 11.61 4.65 -9.60
C GLU A 216 12.03 5.17 -8.23
N LEU A 217 11.57 4.55 -7.13
CA LEU A 217 12.02 4.88 -5.80
C LEU A 217 13.53 4.66 -5.64
N PHE A 218 14.00 3.47 -6.05
CA PHE A 218 15.39 3.08 -5.84
C PHE A 218 16.37 3.69 -6.84
N LYS A 219 15.90 4.34 -7.88
CA LYS A 219 16.71 5.17 -8.78
C LYS A 219 17.38 6.34 -8.04
N TYR A 220 16.72 6.89 -7.05
CA TYR A 220 17.18 8.02 -6.24
C TYR A 220 17.57 7.64 -4.81
N TYR A 221 17.29 6.40 -4.40
CA TYR A 221 17.58 5.92 -3.05
C TYR A 221 19.07 5.66 -2.88
N ASP A 222 19.72 6.45 -2.04
CA ASP A 222 21.14 6.32 -1.72
C ASP A 222 21.32 5.43 -0.48
N HIS A 223 21.76 4.19 -0.70
CA HIS A 223 22.02 3.22 0.38
C HIS A 223 23.16 3.63 1.32
N GLU A 224 24.06 4.52 0.88
CA GLU A 224 25.23 4.94 1.67
C GLU A 224 24.86 6.04 2.69
N ARG A 225 23.73 6.70 2.51
CA ARG A 225 23.23 7.74 3.43
C ARG A 225 22.42 7.20 4.61
N CYS A 226 22.34 5.87 4.77
CA CYS A 226 21.57 5.23 5.83
C CYS A 226 22.35 5.00 7.14
N ASP A 227 23.54 5.60 7.29
CA ASP A 227 24.36 5.52 8.51
C ASP A 227 24.01 6.62 9.52
#